data_087f7b4d4e18b93f5c2b355beebc1572
#
_entry.id   087f7b4d4e18b93f5c2b355beebc1572
#
_cell.length_a   1.000
_cell.length_b   1.000
_cell.length_c   1.000
_cell.angle_alpha   90.00
_cell.angle_beta   90.00
_cell.angle_gamma   90.00
#
_symmetry.space_group_name_H-M   'P 1'
#
loop_
_entity.id
_entity.type
_entity.pdbx_description
1 polymer ?
#
loop_
_entity_poly.entity_id
_entity_poly.type
_entity_poly.pdbx_seq_one_letter_code
_entity_poly.pdbx_strand_id
1 'polypeptide(L)'
;MIRLNFYSIFILFFIVSSCSVDNGNFVINKKDYKDKLEGFWLGQSIANWTGIITEMDKIGIPTNGKGEGFYTRKNWAGKDEPNIWSNSSNYSIIDFNLAKSDSVWGSDDDTDIEYMYQELILENDNLRLRPNQIRDGWLKHISKEEENFLWVSNQKAFDLMQEGFLPPETSNPKNNQFYEMIDAQLTTEIFGLYSPNYPGVGLSMAYLPIRTVARENAAWISEFYIIMHSIASLETNHKNIKGKVFWMSEQARKVLPNASYSAKMYDYVKSKYESGISWEQTRDSLNYKYQINNEDGYNWSKIDKSCNGCFAAGINFGASIISLFYGEGDFKETIKIATLCGWDSDNPASTWGGLLGFMYGSKEIKKMFDLELSSSYNIHRTRVGFNKPIDDFESMAEKGLLIIDKVVKRKYNGIVKNNKWIFDKSPTRYTSDFVDEKPEIDSPPPE
;
A
#
# COMPACT_ATOMS: atom_id res chain seq x y z
N MET A 1 -65.86 -4.98 58.20
CA MET A 1 -64.43 -5.25 57.91
C MET A 1 -64.32 -5.64 56.43
N ILE A 2 -64.10 -4.67 55.57
CA ILE A 2 -64.10 -4.83 54.11
C ILE A 2 -62.63 -4.95 53.68
N ARG A 3 -62.23 -6.07 53.08
CA ARG A 3 -60.91 -6.28 52.50
C ARG A 3 -60.93 -5.79 51.05
N LEU A 4 -60.12 -4.74 50.74
CA LEU A 4 -59.79 -4.31 49.41
C LEU A 4 -58.67 -5.20 48.87
N ASN A 5 -58.92 -5.88 47.75
CA ASN A 5 -57.90 -6.54 46.97
C ASN A 5 -57.29 -5.55 45.94
N PHE A 6 -56.00 -5.27 46.07
CA PHE A 6 -55.24 -4.53 45.10
C PHE A 6 -54.75 -5.52 44.00
N TYR A 7 -55.25 -5.37 42.78
CA TYR A 7 -54.69 -6.01 41.62
C TYR A 7 -53.59 -5.13 41.04
N SER A 8 -52.34 -5.58 41.15
CA SER A 8 -51.20 -4.94 40.48
C SER A 8 -51.22 -5.36 39.01
N ILE A 9 -51.46 -4.38 38.14
CA ILE A 9 -51.32 -4.55 36.68
C ILE A 9 -49.85 -4.41 36.36
N PHE A 10 -49.21 -5.54 35.99
CA PHE A 10 -47.85 -5.54 35.39
C PHE A 10 -48.01 -5.18 33.92
N ILE A 11 -47.63 -3.94 33.54
CA ILE A 11 -47.47 -3.56 32.15
C ILE A 11 -46.11 -4.10 31.68
N LEU A 12 -46.15 -5.18 30.88
CA LEU A 12 -45.00 -5.72 30.22
C LEU A 12 -44.65 -4.80 29.03
N PHE A 13 -43.63 -3.97 29.19
CA PHE A 13 -43.03 -3.24 28.08
C PHE A 13 -42.28 -4.26 27.19
N PHE A 14 -42.89 -4.64 26.08
CA PHE A 14 -42.20 -5.30 24.98
C PHE A 14 -41.27 -4.26 24.36
N ILE A 15 -39.98 -4.33 24.70
CA ILE A 15 -38.92 -3.67 23.90
C ILE A 15 -38.88 -4.46 22.60
N VAL A 16 -39.53 -3.94 21.57
CA VAL A 16 -39.34 -4.39 20.20
C VAL A 16 -37.94 -3.94 19.80
N SER A 17 -36.97 -4.82 20.04
CA SER A 17 -35.68 -4.70 19.45
C SER A 17 -35.88 -4.77 17.93
N SER A 18 -35.88 -3.62 17.25
CA SER A 18 -35.87 -3.60 15.80
C SER A 18 -34.57 -4.23 15.34
N CYS A 19 -34.60 -5.54 15.07
CA CYS A 19 -33.63 -6.13 14.17
C CYS A 19 -33.70 -5.33 12.87
N SER A 20 -32.75 -4.47 12.63
CA SER A 20 -32.49 -3.94 11.30
C SER A 20 -32.19 -5.15 10.43
N VAL A 21 -33.14 -5.54 9.60
CA VAL A 21 -32.93 -6.51 8.53
C VAL A 21 -31.78 -5.92 7.70
N ASP A 22 -30.64 -6.60 7.71
CA ASP A 22 -29.51 -6.28 6.85
C ASP A 22 -29.99 -6.50 5.41
N ASN A 23 -30.34 -5.42 4.73
CA ASN A 23 -30.96 -5.43 3.40
C ASN A 23 -29.99 -5.86 2.28
N GLY A 24 -28.95 -6.63 2.59
CA GLY A 24 -27.97 -7.06 1.58
C GLY A 24 -27.07 -5.95 1.05
N ASN A 25 -26.99 -4.80 1.74
CA ASN A 25 -26.17 -3.65 1.34
C ASN A 25 -25.01 -3.41 2.30
N PHE A 26 -23.87 -2.94 1.76
CA PHE A 26 -22.86 -2.26 2.55
C PHE A 26 -23.35 -0.84 2.89
N VAL A 27 -23.12 -0.44 4.13
CA VAL A 27 -23.41 0.90 4.64
C VAL A 27 -22.14 1.44 5.30
N ILE A 28 -21.43 2.32 4.63
CA ILE A 28 -20.16 2.87 5.11
C ILE A 28 -20.38 4.33 5.50
N ASN A 29 -19.97 4.70 6.72
CA ASN A 29 -20.00 6.07 7.22
C ASN A 29 -18.80 6.85 6.66
N LYS A 30 -19.04 7.98 5.99
CA LYS A 30 -17.98 8.78 5.37
C LYS A 30 -17.05 9.45 6.40
N LYS A 31 -17.57 9.81 7.59
CA LYS A 31 -16.75 10.41 8.65
C LYS A 31 -15.74 9.41 9.21
N ASP A 32 -16.18 8.18 9.40
CA ASP A 32 -15.30 7.11 9.89
C ASP A 32 -14.27 6.72 8.82
N TYR A 33 -14.70 6.70 7.56
CA TYR A 33 -13.81 6.44 6.44
C TYR A 33 -12.79 7.57 6.22
N LYS A 34 -13.17 8.83 6.46
CA LYS A 34 -12.26 9.97 6.43
C LYS A 34 -11.13 9.80 7.45
N ASP A 35 -11.45 9.48 8.70
CA ASP A 35 -10.45 9.22 9.75
C ASP A 35 -9.49 8.07 9.36
N LYS A 36 -10.01 7.06 8.65
CA LYS A 36 -9.19 5.97 8.10
C LYS A 36 -8.29 6.43 6.95
N LEU A 37 -8.76 7.28 6.04
CA LEU A 37 -7.92 7.85 4.98
C LEU A 37 -6.84 8.77 5.54
N GLU A 38 -7.18 9.59 6.55
CA GLU A 38 -6.18 10.37 7.29
C GLU A 38 -5.15 9.43 7.96
N GLY A 39 -5.62 8.30 8.50
CA GLY A 39 -4.77 7.26 9.07
C GLY A 39 -3.86 6.61 8.05
N PHE A 40 -4.32 6.40 6.81
CA PHE A 40 -3.50 5.92 5.70
C PHE A 40 -2.32 6.87 5.44
N TRP A 41 -2.58 8.14 5.17
CA TRP A 41 -1.54 9.13 4.87
C TRP A 41 -0.56 9.33 6.03
N LEU A 42 -1.07 9.40 7.26
CA LEU A 42 -0.23 9.51 8.46
C LEU A 42 0.61 8.25 8.68
N GLY A 43 0.00 7.08 8.58
CA GLY A 43 0.68 5.80 8.79
C GLY A 43 1.74 5.53 7.74
N GLN A 44 1.46 5.84 6.46
CA GLN A 44 2.40 5.77 5.36
C GLN A 44 3.60 6.71 5.62
N SER A 45 3.35 7.97 5.98
CA SER A 45 4.42 8.94 6.25
C SER A 45 5.30 8.53 7.43
N ILE A 46 4.72 8.05 8.55
CA ILE A 46 5.51 7.53 9.69
C ILE A 46 6.40 6.38 9.25
N ALA A 47 5.83 5.45 8.51
CA ALA A 47 6.50 4.21 8.16
C ALA A 47 7.58 4.41 7.09
N ASN A 48 7.30 5.22 6.06
CA ASN A 48 8.27 5.60 5.04
C ASN A 48 9.51 6.24 5.70
N TRP A 49 9.33 7.33 6.44
CA TRP A 49 10.45 8.02 7.10
C TRP A 49 11.14 7.20 8.21
N THR A 50 10.53 6.12 8.67
CA THR A 50 11.17 5.15 9.56
C THR A 50 12.00 4.15 8.75
N GLY A 51 11.46 3.65 7.63
CA GLY A 51 12.10 2.70 6.74
C GLY A 51 13.33 3.27 6.02
N ILE A 52 13.28 4.53 5.58
CA ILE A 52 14.37 5.21 4.88
C ILE A 52 15.67 5.32 5.71
N ILE A 53 15.58 5.15 7.03
CA ILE A 53 16.77 5.16 7.89
C ILE A 53 17.74 4.03 7.50
N THR A 54 17.21 2.86 7.16
CA THR A 54 17.98 1.65 6.86
C THR A 54 17.96 1.25 5.38
N GLU A 55 17.34 2.08 4.55
CA GLU A 55 17.22 1.84 3.12
C GLU A 55 18.62 1.65 2.49
N MET A 56 18.78 0.54 1.76
CA MET A 56 20.03 0.15 1.09
C MET A 56 21.28 0.04 2.00
N ASP A 57 21.13 0.08 3.31
CA ASP A 57 22.28 -0.08 4.20
C ASP A 57 22.77 -1.51 4.21
N LYS A 58 21.85 -2.48 4.30
CA LYS A 58 22.16 -3.92 4.32
C LYS A 58 21.25 -4.70 3.37
N ILE A 59 21.87 -5.32 2.38
CA ILE A 59 21.20 -6.07 1.32
C ILE A 59 21.68 -7.54 1.20
N GLY A 60 22.37 -8.05 2.22
CA GLY A 60 22.80 -9.44 2.29
C GLY A 60 24.04 -9.79 1.46
N ILE A 61 24.65 -8.85 0.74
CA ILE A 61 25.89 -9.06 -0.01
C ILE A 61 27.08 -8.39 0.69
N PRO A 62 28.28 -9.01 0.66
CA PRO A 62 29.48 -8.35 1.13
C PRO A 62 29.98 -7.33 0.09
N THR A 63 30.01 -6.06 0.47
CA THR A 63 30.53 -4.96 -0.34
C THR A 63 31.60 -4.21 0.43
N ASN A 64 32.84 -4.74 0.48
CA ASN A 64 33.98 -4.12 1.19
C ASN A 64 33.66 -3.73 2.65
N GLY A 65 32.92 -4.58 3.36
CA GLY A 65 32.49 -4.35 4.75
C GLY A 65 31.24 -3.45 4.90
N LYS A 66 30.66 -2.99 3.79
CA LYS A 66 29.40 -2.27 3.77
C LYS A 66 28.31 -3.16 3.21
N GLY A 67 27.10 -3.02 3.73
CA GLY A 67 25.94 -3.84 3.30
C GLY A 67 26.08 -5.34 3.62
N GLU A 68 27.12 -5.76 4.34
CA GLU A 68 27.32 -7.14 4.73
C GLU A 68 26.25 -7.58 5.73
N GLY A 69 25.63 -8.73 5.44
CA GLY A 69 24.57 -9.28 6.27
C GLY A 69 23.31 -8.43 6.26
N PHE A 70 22.60 -8.49 7.38
CA PHE A 70 21.33 -7.79 7.56
C PHE A 70 21.21 -7.26 8.99
N TYR A 71 20.35 -6.26 9.19
CA TYR A 71 19.90 -5.88 10.52
C TYR A 71 19.09 -7.01 11.18
N THR A 72 19.04 -6.99 12.49
CA THR A 72 18.23 -7.87 13.32
C THR A 72 17.42 -7.06 14.31
N ARG A 73 16.46 -7.66 15.01
CA ARG A 73 15.70 -6.98 16.08
C ARG A 73 16.57 -6.29 17.13
N LYS A 74 17.82 -6.70 17.30
CA LYS A 74 18.76 -6.11 18.27
C LYS A 74 19.30 -4.75 17.81
N ASN A 75 19.17 -4.44 16.53
CA ASN A 75 19.62 -3.16 15.97
C ASN A 75 18.60 -2.04 16.19
N TRP A 76 17.33 -2.38 16.49
CA TRP A 76 16.32 -1.38 16.82
C TRP A 76 16.73 -0.55 18.04
N ALA A 77 16.53 0.76 17.99
CA ALA A 77 17.02 1.76 18.92
C ALA A 77 18.56 1.84 19.03
N GLY A 78 19.27 1.16 18.15
CA GLY A 78 20.72 1.21 18.01
C GLY A 78 21.15 2.23 16.96
N LYS A 79 22.47 2.33 16.78
CA LYS A 79 23.05 3.18 15.72
C LYS A 79 22.76 2.59 14.35
N ASP A 80 22.43 3.47 13.45
CA ASP A 80 22.45 3.20 12.04
C ASP A 80 23.87 2.95 11.52
N GLU A 81 23.99 2.17 10.46
CA GLU A 81 25.28 1.86 9.82
C GLU A 81 25.42 2.62 8.48
N PRO A 82 26.65 2.82 7.98
CA PRO A 82 26.82 3.38 6.65
C PRO A 82 26.17 2.51 5.58
N ASN A 83 25.42 3.12 4.69
CA ASN A 83 24.80 2.41 3.58
C ASN A 83 25.83 2.00 2.50
N ILE A 84 25.39 1.14 1.57
CA ILE A 84 26.27 0.62 0.51
C ILE A 84 26.82 1.68 -0.44
N TRP A 85 26.17 2.83 -0.54
CA TRP A 85 26.53 3.94 -1.40
C TRP A 85 27.44 4.97 -0.74
N SER A 86 27.48 5.03 0.60
CA SER A 86 28.13 6.06 1.38
C SER A 86 29.06 5.49 2.45
N ASN A 87 30.00 6.30 2.92
CA ASN A 87 30.85 6.01 4.07
C ASN A 87 30.29 6.54 5.39
N SER A 88 29.17 7.26 5.36
CA SER A 88 28.51 7.86 6.51
C SER A 88 27.07 7.37 6.57
N SER A 89 26.57 7.13 7.78
CA SER A 89 25.15 6.90 8.00
C SER A 89 24.35 8.17 7.73
N ASN A 90 23.16 8.02 7.18
CA ASN A 90 22.24 9.14 6.95
C ASN A 90 21.57 9.59 8.24
N TYR A 91 21.39 8.68 9.20
CA TYR A 91 20.71 8.87 10.46
C TYR A 91 21.52 8.34 11.64
N SER A 92 21.20 8.79 12.83
CA SER A 92 21.97 8.43 14.02
C SER A 92 21.46 7.16 14.72
N ILE A 93 20.15 6.95 14.70
CA ILE A 93 19.47 5.89 15.47
C ILE A 93 18.35 5.29 14.60
N ILE A 94 18.24 3.96 14.59
CA ILE A 94 17.17 3.22 13.94
C ILE A 94 15.96 3.20 14.88
N ASP A 95 15.04 4.13 14.72
CA ASP A 95 13.81 4.25 15.53
C ASP A 95 12.73 4.96 14.72
N PHE A 96 11.50 5.02 15.24
CA PHE A 96 10.41 5.76 14.59
C PHE A 96 10.80 7.20 14.33
N ASN A 97 10.72 7.61 13.08
CA ASN A 97 10.90 9.00 12.67
C ASN A 97 9.53 9.70 12.67
N LEU A 98 9.36 10.68 13.56
CA LEU A 98 8.07 11.30 13.83
C LEU A 98 8.12 12.81 13.63
N ALA A 99 7.28 13.34 12.75
CA ALA A 99 7.07 14.78 12.61
C ALA A 99 6.11 15.28 13.70
N LYS A 100 6.60 16.17 14.56
CA LYS A 100 5.79 16.79 15.62
C LYS A 100 4.81 17.82 15.05
N SER A 101 3.84 18.24 15.83
CA SER A 101 2.75 19.15 15.40
C SER A 101 3.19 20.47 14.81
N ASP A 102 4.38 20.95 15.16
CA ASP A 102 4.99 22.21 14.66
C ASP A 102 5.90 22.01 13.45
N SER A 103 5.99 20.79 12.92
CA SER A 103 6.77 20.43 11.75
C SER A 103 5.89 19.96 10.58
N VAL A 104 6.50 19.62 9.45
CA VAL A 104 5.81 19.19 8.23
C VAL A 104 6.41 17.85 7.80
N TRP A 105 5.57 16.88 7.46
CA TRP A 105 6.02 15.66 6.82
C TRP A 105 6.60 15.98 5.44
N GLY A 106 7.74 15.42 5.15
CA GLY A 106 8.26 15.38 3.79
C GLY A 106 7.49 14.37 2.93
N SER A 107 7.75 14.39 1.66
CA SER A 107 7.31 13.37 0.71
C SER A 107 8.50 12.57 0.21
N ASP A 108 8.19 11.40 -0.26
CA ASP A 108 9.03 10.50 -1.00
C ASP A 108 8.25 10.00 -2.22
N ASP A 109 8.87 9.31 -3.18
CA ASP A 109 8.17 8.85 -4.38
C ASP A 109 7.01 7.89 -4.09
N ASP A 110 7.06 7.13 -2.98
CA ASP A 110 5.96 6.33 -2.46
C ASP A 110 4.68 7.15 -2.32
N THR A 111 4.74 8.23 -1.58
CA THR A 111 3.58 9.02 -1.18
C THR A 111 3.21 10.09 -2.22
N ASP A 112 4.22 10.72 -2.85
CA ASP A 112 3.96 11.87 -3.74
C ASP A 112 3.34 11.47 -5.08
N ILE A 113 3.66 10.27 -5.60
CA ILE A 113 3.04 9.77 -6.84
C ILE A 113 1.61 9.30 -6.59
N GLU A 114 1.29 8.72 -5.43
CA GLU A 114 -0.10 8.45 -5.05
C GLU A 114 -0.91 9.74 -4.93
N TYR A 115 -0.34 10.77 -4.29
CA TYR A 115 -0.95 12.09 -4.24
C TYR A 115 -1.18 12.65 -5.66
N MET A 116 -0.21 12.53 -6.56
CA MET A 116 -0.34 12.95 -7.95
C MET A 116 -1.49 12.22 -8.66
N TYR A 117 -1.62 10.90 -8.51
CA TYR A 117 -2.73 10.15 -9.09
C TYR A 117 -4.09 10.58 -8.54
N GLN A 118 -4.17 10.90 -7.24
CA GLN A 118 -5.38 11.48 -6.64
C GLN A 118 -5.79 12.78 -7.35
N GLU A 119 -4.85 13.69 -7.55
CA GLU A 119 -5.09 14.95 -8.24
C GLU A 119 -5.51 14.73 -9.70
N LEU A 120 -4.83 13.84 -10.43
CA LEU A 120 -5.15 13.53 -11.83
C LEU A 120 -6.57 12.97 -12.01
N ILE A 121 -7.05 12.13 -11.09
CA ILE A 121 -8.42 11.63 -11.11
C ILE A 121 -9.43 12.78 -10.94
N LEU A 122 -9.15 13.71 -10.04
CA LEU A 122 -10.01 14.84 -9.76
C LEU A 122 -10.01 15.86 -10.90
N GLU A 123 -8.82 16.23 -11.40
CA GLU A 123 -8.65 17.18 -12.50
C GLU A 123 -9.32 16.70 -13.80
N ASN A 124 -9.22 15.42 -14.10
CA ASN A 124 -9.78 14.85 -15.31
C ASN A 124 -11.24 14.40 -15.18
N ASP A 125 -11.80 14.41 -13.98
CA ASP A 125 -13.09 13.79 -13.64
C ASP A 125 -13.26 12.37 -14.18
N ASN A 126 -12.16 11.61 -14.22
CA ASN A 126 -12.10 10.28 -14.81
C ASN A 126 -11.51 9.27 -13.85
N LEU A 127 -12.32 8.32 -13.42
CA LEU A 127 -11.91 7.25 -12.50
C LEU A 127 -10.89 6.28 -13.12
N ARG A 128 -10.91 6.14 -14.44
CA ARG A 128 -9.95 5.35 -15.22
C ARG A 128 -9.18 6.29 -16.13
N LEU A 129 -8.01 6.71 -15.65
CA LEU A 129 -7.17 7.60 -16.43
C LEU A 129 -6.81 6.99 -17.79
N ARG A 130 -6.88 7.83 -18.84
CA ARG A 130 -6.49 7.43 -20.19
C ARG A 130 -4.97 7.52 -20.37
N PRO A 131 -4.38 6.82 -21.33
CA PRO A 131 -2.93 6.86 -21.58
C PRO A 131 -2.36 8.28 -21.69
N ASN A 132 -3.02 9.16 -22.45
CA ASN A 132 -2.60 10.54 -22.57
C ASN A 132 -2.78 11.37 -21.27
N GLN A 133 -3.82 11.10 -20.48
CA GLN A 133 -4.01 11.78 -19.19
C GLN A 133 -2.90 11.44 -18.19
N ILE A 134 -2.43 10.19 -18.18
CA ILE A 134 -1.29 9.78 -17.35
C ILE A 134 -0.02 10.45 -17.85
N ARG A 135 0.33 10.33 -19.14
CA ARG A 135 1.51 10.98 -19.69
C ARG A 135 1.51 12.49 -19.43
N ASP A 136 0.42 13.17 -19.79
CA ASP A 136 0.34 14.62 -19.68
C ASP A 136 0.41 15.07 -18.21
N GLY A 137 -0.18 14.29 -17.30
CA GLY A 137 -0.08 14.49 -15.86
C GLY A 137 1.35 14.32 -15.34
N TRP A 138 2.04 13.26 -15.70
CA TRP A 138 3.43 13.03 -15.32
C TRP A 138 4.34 14.16 -15.85
N LEU A 139 4.21 14.53 -17.12
CA LEU A 139 5.01 15.61 -17.70
C LEU A 139 4.67 17.01 -17.16
N LYS A 140 3.45 17.19 -16.63
CA LYS A 140 3.02 18.43 -15.95
C LYS A 140 3.56 18.53 -14.53
N HIS A 141 3.53 17.42 -13.79
CA HIS A 141 3.71 17.43 -12.34
C HIS A 141 5.10 16.98 -11.90
N ILE A 142 5.93 16.42 -12.77
CA ILE A 142 7.29 16.00 -12.46
C ILE A 142 8.27 16.90 -13.18
N SER A 143 9.22 17.48 -12.44
CA SER A 143 10.26 18.35 -12.99
C SER A 143 11.18 17.59 -13.94
N LYS A 144 11.52 18.20 -15.07
CA LYS A 144 12.43 17.63 -16.07
C LYS A 144 13.75 18.36 -16.17
N GLU A 145 13.88 19.55 -15.57
CA GLU A 145 15.05 20.43 -15.65
C GLU A 145 16.08 20.19 -14.56
N GLU A 146 15.79 19.32 -13.60
CA GLU A 146 16.68 18.97 -12.49
C GLU A 146 16.58 17.47 -12.18
N GLU A 147 17.44 16.96 -11.28
CA GLU A 147 17.26 15.62 -10.72
C GLU A 147 15.90 15.52 -10.07
N ASN A 148 15.02 14.66 -10.61
CA ASN A 148 13.61 14.63 -10.26
C ASN A 148 13.25 13.56 -9.22
N PHE A 149 14.25 12.84 -8.71
CA PHE A 149 14.10 11.80 -7.70
C PHE A 149 13.05 10.75 -8.11
N LEU A 150 13.03 10.41 -9.39
CA LEU A 150 12.47 9.19 -9.90
C LEU A 150 13.58 8.15 -10.02
N TRP A 151 13.26 6.89 -9.80
CA TRP A 151 14.21 5.80 -9.85
C TRP A 151 13.79 4.76 -10.90
N VAL A 152 14.68 3.89 -11.24
CA VAL A 152 14.54 2.70 -12.10
C VAL A 152 13.38 2.72 -13.09
N SER A 153 12.27 2.03 -12.86
CA SER A 153 11.18 1.95 -13.83
C SER A 153 10.35 3.23 -13.94
N ASN A 154 10.23 4.01 -12.85
CA ASN A 154 9.61 5.33 -12.85
C ASN A 154 10.39 6.30 -13.76
N GLN A 155 11.71 6.42 -13.57
CA GLN A 155 12.55 7.29 -14.40
C GLN A 155 12.50 6.86 -15.87
N LYS A 156 12.63 5.55 -16.17
CA LYS A 156 12.58 5.08 -17.55
C LYS A 156 11.22 5.33 -18.22
N ALA A 157 10.12 5.16 -17.48
CA ALA A 157 8.79 5.48 -18.01
C ALA A 157 8.62 6.99 -18.27
N PHE A 158 9.13 7.84 -17.38
CA PHE A 158 9.11 9.29 -17.56
C PHE A 158 9.87 9.71 -18.82
N ASP A 159 11.10 9.18 -19.03
CA ASP A 159 11.88 9.44 -20.24
C ASP A 159 11.14 9.03 -21.52
N LEU A 160 10.55 7.83 -21.51
CA LEU A 160 9.73 7.36 -22.63
C LEU A 160 8.52 8.25 -22.91
N MET A 161 7.87 8.78 -21.85
CA MET A 161 6.76 9.73 -22.01
C MET A 161 7.22 11.05 -22.63
N GLN A 162 8.43 11.52 -22.32
CA GLN A 162 9.01 12.69 -22.98
C GLN A 162 9.29 12.43 -24.46
N GLU A 163 9.65 11.19 -24.83
CA GLU A 163 9.80 10.74 -26.21
C GLU A 163 8.47 10.53 -26.95
N GLY A 164 7.33 10.66 -26.25
CA GLY A 164 5.99 10.54 -26.81
C GLY A 164 5.32 9.19 -26.63
N PHE A 165 5.95 8.25 -25.94
CA PHE A 165 5.32 6.97 -25.60
C PHE A 165 4.15 7.19 -24.62
N LEU A 166 3.19 6.29 -24.68
CA LEU A 166 2.02 6.27 -23.80
C LEU A 166 1.98 4.98 -22.98
N PRO A 167 1.49 5.00 -21.72
CA PRO A 167 1.11 3.75 -21.08
C PRO A 167 0.08 2.98 -21.93
N PRO A 168 0.18 1.65 -22.03
CA PRO A 168 1.08 0.77 -21.32
C PRO A 168 2.45 0.52 -21.99
N GLU A 169 2.77 1.19 -23.10
CA GLU A 169 4.04 0.97 -23.80
C GLU A 169 5.28 1.45 -23.03
N THR A 170 5.08 2.35 -22.05
CA THR A 170 6.13 2.85 -21.15
C THR A 170 6.68 1.79 -20.20
N SER A 171 5.96 0.69 -19.98
CA SER A 171 6.41 -0.47 -19.20
C SER A 171 6.62 -1.73 -20.05
N ASN A 172 6.45 -1.64 -21.36
CA ASN A 172 6.71 -2.79 -22.22
C ASN A 172 8.17 -3.23 -22.07
N PRO A 173 8.47 -4.52 -21.82
CA PRO A 173 9.84 -5.03 -21.63
C PRO A 173 10.82 -4.67 -22.76
N LYS A 174 10.32 -4.42 -23.96
CA LYS A 174 11.15 -3.96 -25.10
C LYS A 174 11.61 -2.51 -24.97
N ASN A 175 10.85 -1.68 -24.24
CA ASN A 175 11.10 -0.26 -24.09
C ASN A 175 11.68 0.07 -22.71
N ASN A 176 11.28 -0.67 -21.67
CA ASN A 176 11.66 -0.45 -20.29
C ASN A 176 12.22 -1.76 -19.68
N GLN A 177 13.54 -1.85 -19.59
CA GLN A 177 14.22 -3.00 -19.02
C GLN A 177 14.00 -3.17 -17.52
N PHE A 178 13.45 -2.16 -16.85
CA PHE A 178 13.18 -2.13 -15.40
C PHE A 178 11.73 -2.52 -15.05
N TYR A 179 11.00 -3.13 -15.96
CA TYR A 179 9.56 -3.43 -15.86
C TYR A 179 9.13 -4.31 -14.66
N GLU A 180 10.05 -4.96 -13.98
CA GLU A 180 9.83 -5.73 -12.75
C GLU A 180 10.54 -5.12 -11.53
N MET A 181 10.83 -3.81 -11.55
CA MET A 181 11.27 -3.07 -10.37
C MET A 181 10.07 -2.65 -9.51
N ILE A 182 10.36 -2.13 -8.33
CA ILE A 182 9.41 -1.97 -7.23
C ILE A 182 8.34 -0.89 -7.48
N ASP A 183 8.62 0.08 -8.32
CA ASP A 183 7.93 1.39 -8.38
C ASP A 183 6.39 1.35 -8.46
N ALA A 184 5.78 0.37 -9.13
CA ALA A 184 4.32 0.31 -9.20
C ALA A 184 3.66 -0.08 -7.89
N GLN A 185 4.33 -0.92 -7.07
CA GLN A 185 3.75 -1.41 -5.83
C GLN A 185 3.72 -0.34 -4.73
N LEU A 186 4.58 0.66 -4.82
CA LEU A 186 4.67 1.76 -3.87
C LEU A 186 3.80 2.98 -4.26
N THR A 187 3.29 3.04 -5.47
CA THR A 187 2.63 4.24 -6.01
C THR A 187 1.16 4.05 -6.36
N THR A 188 0.58 2.86 -6.09
CA THR A 188 -0.76 2.52 -6.56
C THR A 188 -1.71 1.93 -5.52
N GLU A 189 -1.31 1.74 -4.28
CA GLU A 189 -2.15 1.14 -3.23
C GLU A 189 -3.43 1.91 -2.96
N ILE A 190 -3.38 3.25 -3.08
CA ILE A 190 -4.50 4.14 -2.81
C ILE A 190 -5.73 3.84 -3.68
N PHE A 191 -5.55 3.28 -4.87
CA PHE A 191 -6.67 2.87 -5.73
C PHE A 191 -7.54 1.80 -5.07
N GLY A 192 -6.95 0.97 -4.21
CA GLY A 192 -7.70 0.04 -3.37
C GLY A 192 -8.62 0.76 -2.40
N LEU A 193 -8.12 1.79 -1.73
CA LEU A 193 -8.92 2.59 -0.78
C LEU A 193 -10.03 3.39 -1.46
N TYR A 194 -9.87 3.77 -2.73
CA TYR A 194 -10.92 4.44 -3.51
C TYR A 194 -12.03 3.49 -3.96
N SER A 195 -11.83 2.18 -3.81
CA SER A 195 -12.80 1.16 -4.19
C SER A 195 -13.22 0.28 -3.02
N PRO A 196 -13.82 0.85 -1.94
CA PRO A 196 -14.14 0.11 -0.72
C PRO A 196 -14.97 -1.14 -1.02
N ASN A 197 -14.45 -2.29 -0.57
CA ASN A 197 -15.06 -3.61 -0.68
C ASN A 197 -15.25 -4.18 -2.11
N TYR A 198 -14.74 -3.49 -3.14
CA TYR A 198 -14.86 -3.92 -4.54
C TYR A 198 -13.49 -3.88 -5.25
N PRO A 199 -12.58 -4.82 -4.96
CA PRO A 199 -11.22 -4.82 -5.48
C PRO A 199 -11.14 -4.75 -7.01
N GLY A 200 -12.10 -5.34 -7.74
CA GLY A 200 -12.13 -5.26 -9.19
C GLY A 200 -12.29 -3.85 -9.76
N VAL A 201 -12.98 -2.98 -9.03
CA VAL A 201 -13.05 -1.57 -9.42
C VAL A 201 -11.71 -0.89 -9.18
N GLY A 202 -11.05 -1.16 -8.04
CA GLY A 202 -9.70 -0.66 -7.76
C GLY A 202 -8.69 -1.12 -8.80
N LEU A 203 -8.67 -2.41 -9.14
CA LEU A 203 -7.82 -2.98 -10.19
C LEU A 203 -8.10 -2.34 -11.56
N SER A 204 -9.36 -2.10 -11.88
CA SER A 204 -9.73 -1.41 -13.12
C SER A 204 -9.25 0.04 -13.17
N MET A 205 -9.31 0.76 -12.04
CA MET A 205 -8.80 2.14 -11.93
C MET A 205 -7.27 2.17 -12.02
N ALA A 206 -6.59 1.24 -11.37
CA ALA A 206 -5.13 1.16 -11.32
C ALA A 206 -4.48 0.48 -12.53
N TYR A 207 -5.25 -0.06 -13.46
CA TYR A 207 -4.72 -0.85 -14.58
C TYR A 207 -3.59 -0.13 -15.35
N LEU A 208 -3.85 1.08 -15.83
CA LEU A 208 -2.84 1.88 -16.52
C LEU A 208 -1.80 2.52 -15.57
N PRO A 209 -2.14 3.07 -14.41
CA PRO A 209 -1.16 3.48 -13.42
C PRO A 209 -0.09 2.40 -13.14
N ILE A 210 -0.48 1.16 -12.87
CA ILE A 210 0.46 0.04 -12.71
C ILE A 210 1.28 -0.15 -13.98
N ARG A 211 0.61 -0.22 -15.14
CA ARG A 211 1.24 -0.49 -16.43
C ARG A 211 1.91 0.74 -17.07
N THR A 212 2.01 1.82 -16.32
CA THR A 212 2.91 2.92 -16.64
C THR A 212 4.37 2.50 -16.46
N VAL A 213 4.66 1.69 -15.41
CA VAL A 213 6.02 1.34 -15.00
C VAL A 213 6.26 -0.17 -14.85
N ALA A 214 5.24 -1.00 -14.66
CA ALA A 214 5.38 -2.41 -14.28
C ALA A 214 4.68 -3.39 -15.22
N ARG A 215 5.26 -4.59 -15.32
CA ARG A 215 4.69 -5.77 -15.98
C ARG A 215 4.91 -7.01 -15.13
N GLU A 216 4.29 -8.11 -15.53
CA GLU A 216 4.48 -9.43 -14.96
C GLU A 216 4.40 -9.45 -13.42
N ASN A 217 5.41 -9.94 -12.72
CA ASN A 217 5.37 -10.08 -11.27
C ASN A 217 5.22 -8.76 -10.54
N ALA A 218 5.87 -7.68 -10.99
CA ALA A 218 5.71 -6.36 -10.37
C ALA A 218 4.27 -5.84 -10.50
N ALA A 219 3.63 -6.06 -11.65
CA ALA A 219 2.23 -5.70 -11.82
C ALA A 219 1.30 -6.55 -10.94
N TRP A 220 1.51 -7.85 -10.85
CA TRP A 220 0.71 -8.74 -9.99
C TRP A 220 0.89 -8.43 -8.50
N ILE A 221 2.10 -8.06 -8.08
CA ILE A 221 2.38 -7.61 -6.71
C ILE A 221 1.61 -6.31 -6.39
N SER A 222 1.60 -5.35 -7.31
CA SER A 222 0.80 -4.12 -7.15
C SER A 222 -0.69 -4.42 -7.06
N GLU A 223 -1.20 -5.32 -7.89
CA GLU A 223 -2.59 -5.81 -7.82
C GLU A 223 -2.90 -6.48 -6.48
N PHE A 224 -1.95 -7.23 -5.89
CA PHE A 224 -2.07 -7.82 -4.57
C PHE A 224 -2.31 -6.74 -3.49
N TYR A 225 -1.53 -5.68 -3.48
CA TYR A 225 -1.69 -4.58 -2.51
C TYR A 225 -3.01 -3.84 -2.70
N ILE A 226 -3.43 -3.57 -3.92
CA ILE A 226 -4.73 -2.95 -4.21
C ILE A 226 -5.88 -3.78 -3.65
N ILE A 227 -5.84 -5.11 -3.81
CA ILE A 227 -6.87 -5.99 -3.25
C ILE A 227 -6.89 -5.86 -1.73
N MET A 228 -5.73 -5.92 -1.06
CA MET A 228 -5.65 -5.78 0.39
C MET A 228 -6.25 -4.45 0.86
N HIS A 229 -5.87 -3.34 0.25
CA HIS A 229 -6.39 -2.02 0.59
C HIS A 229 -7.89 -1.89 0.35
N SER A 230 -8.41 -2.44 -0.75
CA SER A 230 -9.84 -2.41 -1.06
C SER A 230 -10.69 -3.13 -0.02
N ILE A 231 -10.24 -4.31 0.44
CA ILE A 231 -11.00 -5.11 1.42
C ILE A 231 -10.70 -4.74 2.88
N ALA A 232 -9.81 -3.78 3.12
CA ALA A 232 -9.44 -3.35 4.46
C ALA A 232 -10.60 -2.76 5.27
N SER A 233 -11.60 -2.17 4.59
CA SER A 233 -12.80 -1.63 5.24
C SER A 233 -13.89 -2.68 5.49
N LEU A 234 -13.77 -3.91 4.96
CA LEU A 234 -14.75 -4.97 5.20
C LEU A 234 -14.85 -5.32 6.68
N GLU A 235 -16.08 -5.39 7.16
CA GLU A 235 -16.39 -6.06 8.42
C GLU A 235 -16.30 -7.57 8.19
N THR A 236 -15.42 -8.23 8.92
CA THR A 236 -15.23 -9.67 8.86
C THR A 236 -15.53 -10.32 10.20
N ASN A 237 -15.73 -11.63 10.21
CA ASN A 237 -15.91 -12.41 11.45
C ASN A 237 -14.61 -12.58 12.26
N HIS A 238 -13.49 -12.00 11.81
CA HIS A 238 -12.22 -12.06 12.53
C HIS A 238 -12.26 -11.17 13.77
N LYS A 239 -11.99 -11.79 14.92
CA LYS A 239 -12.09 -11.12 16.24
C LYS A 239 -10.95 -10.13 16.52
N ASN A 240 -9.86 -10.19 15.75
CA ASN A 240 -8.68 -9.36 15.93
C ASN A 240 -8.07 -8.97 14.58
N ILE A 241 -7.20 -7.97 14.63
CA ILE A 241 -6.56 -7.41 13.45
C ILE A 241 -5.63 -8.42 12.75
N LYS A 242 -4.91 -9.26 13.49
CA LYS A 242 -4.07 -10.34 12.97
C LYS A 242 -4.87 -11.26 12.03
N GLY A 243 -5.96 -11.83 12.51
CA GLY A 243 -6.80 -12.72 11.70
C GLY A 243 -7.36 -12.03 10.47
N LYS A 244 -7.74 -10.76 10.58
CA LYS A 244 -8.23 -9.97 9.45
C LYS A 244 -7.13 -9.74 8.41
N VAL A 245 -5.95 -9.31 8.82
CA VAL A 245 -4.82 -9.06 7.92
C VAL A 245 -4.38 -10.33 7.20
N PHE A 246 -4.30 -11.46 7.90
CA PHE A 246 -3.96 -12.75 7.30
C PHE A 246 -5.01 -13.18 6.28
N TRP A 247 -6.30 -13.09 6.62
CA TRP A 247 -7.37 -13.37 5.67
C TRP A 247 -7.29 -12.46 4.44
N MET A 248 -7.05 -11.17 4.62
CA MET A 248 -6.89 -10.21 3.50
C MET A 248 -5.74 -10.63 2.57
N SER A 249 -4.61 -11.01 3.13
CA SER A 249 -3.45 -11.45 2.34
C SER A 249 -3.74 -12.76 1.57
N GLU A 250 -4.50 -13.68 2.16
CA GLU A 250 -4.95 -14.90 1.48
C GLU A 250 -5.92 -14.62 0.32
N GLN A 251 -6.78 -13.61 0.45
CA GLN A 251 -7.62 -13.18 -0.67
C GLN A 251 -6.75 -12.57 -1.78
N ALA A 252 -5.83 -11.67 -1.42
CA ALA A 252 -4.94 -11.01 -2.36
C ALA A 252 -3.98 -11.99 -3.05
N ARG A 253 -3.50 -13.05 -2.36
CA ARG A 253 -2.65 -14.11 -2.94
C ARG A 253 -3.22 -14.71 -4.21
N LYS A 254 -4.53 -14.72 -4.36
CA LYS A 254 -5.22 -15.31 -5.53
C LYS A 254 -4.95 -14.56 -6.83
N VAL A 255 -4.56 -13.30 -6.79
CA VAL A 255 -4.19 -12.53 -7.99
C VAL A 255 -2.82 -12.93 -8.54
N LEU A 256 -1.94 -13.48 -7.68
CA LEU A 256 -0.63 -13.94 -8.10
C LEU A 256 -0.74 -15.29 -8.82
N PRO A 257 -0.28 -15.41 -10.08
CA PRO A 257 -0.28 -16.68 -10.79
C PRO A 257 0.53 -17.74 -10.03
N ASN A 258 -0.02 -18.93 -9.82
CA ASN A 258 0.62 -19.98 -9.00
C ASN A 258 2.04 -20.37 -9.49
N ALA A 259 2.33 -20.23 -10.78
CA ALA A 259 3.64 -20.51 -11.34
C ALA A 259 4.65 -19.38 -11.12
N SER A 260 4.19 -18.15 -10.78
CA SER A 260 5.04 -16.98 -10.61
C SER A 260 5.97 -17.10 -9.40
N TYR A 261 7.10 -16.44 -9.45
CA TYR A 261 8.00 -16.38 -8.29
C TYR A 261 7.35 -15.57 -7.14
N SER A 262 6.56 -14.55 -7.44
CA SER A 262 5.84 -13.77 -6.41
C SER A 262 4.87 -14.63 -5.60
N ALA A 263 4.11 -15.51 -6.26
CA ALA A 263 3.24 -16.46 -5.58
C ALA A 263 4.03 -17.42 -4.68
N LYS A 264 5.14 -17.95 -5.20
CA LYS A 264 6.00 -18.87 -4.47
C LYS A 264 6.74 -18.21 -3.30
N MET A 265 7.12 -16.94 -3.43
CA MET A 265 7.69 -16.14 -2.32
C MET A 265 6.67 -15.97 -1.19
N TYR A 266 5.44 -15.60 -1.52
CA TYR A 266 4.36 -15.51 -0.53
C TYR A 266 4.17 -16.84 0.22
N ASP A 267 3.99 -17.93 -0.52
CA ASP A 267 3.75 -19.26 0.05
C ASP A 267 4.95 -19.75 0.89
N TYR A 268 6.17 -19.44 0.45
CA TYR A 268 7.40 -19.74 1.17
C TYR A 268 7.48 -19.03 2.52
N VAL A 269 7.27 -17.72 2.54
CA VAL A 269 7.29 -16.92 3.78
C VAL A 269 6.19 -17.36 4.72
N LYS A 270 4.96 -17.57 4.23
CA LYS A 270 3.86 -18.12 5.02
C LYS A 270 4.21 -19.44 5.68
N SER A 271 4.76 -20.38 4.91
CA SER A 271 5.18 -21.70 5.43
C SER A 271 6.25 -21.59 6.53
N LYS A 272 7.21 -20.66 6.40
CA LYS A 272 8.22 -20.42 7.44
C LYS A 272 7.61 -19.88 8.71
N TYR A 273 6.71 -18.90 8.58
CA TYR A 273 5.96 -18.35 9.71
C TYR A 273 5.15 -19.45 10.43
N GLU A 274 4.38 -20.25 9.70
CA GLU A 274 3.58 -21.37 10.26
C GLU A 274 4.44 -22.44 10.92
N SER A 275 5.70 -22.61 10.49
CA SER A 275 6.68 -23.52 11.07
C SER A 275 7.40 -22.94 12.30
N GLY A 276 7.08 -21.72 12.74
CA GLY A 276 7.68 -21.07 13.90
C GLY A 276 9.15 -20.65 13.72
N ILE A 277 9.61 -20.51 12.46
CA ILE A 277 10.95 -19.97 12.15
C ILE A 277 10.93 -18.47 12.41
N SER A 278 12.00 -17.88 12.95
CA SER A 278 12.05 -16.43 13.19
C SER A 278 12.06 -15.62 11.90
N TRP A 279 11.64 -14.34 11.96
CA TRP A 279 11.62 -13.50 10.78
C TRP A 279 13.01 -13.27 10.19
N GLU A 280 14.05 -13.16 11.03
CA GLU A 280 15.43 -13.03 10.57
C GLU A 280 15.88 -14.26 9.78
N GLN A 281 15.64 -15.46 10.32
CA GLN A 281 15.97 -16.71 9.63
C GLN A 281 15.15 -16.90 8.35
N THR A 282 13.90 -16.44 8.35
CA THR A 282 13.05 -16.47 7.15
C THR A 282 13.59 -15.54 6.08
N ARG A 283 13.97 -14.29 6.43
CA ARG A 283 14.61 -13.34 5.54
C ARG A 283 15.94 -13.89 4.98
N ASP A 284 16.80 -14.40 5.83
CA ASP A 284 18.10 -14.96 5.41
C ASP A 284 17.92 -16.12 4.44
N SER A 285 16.94 -16.99 4.71
CA SER A 285 16.61 -18.10 3.80
C SER A 285 15.94 -17.65 2.50
N LEU A 286 15.15 -16.57 2.53
CA LEU A 286 14.58 -15.94 1.34
C LEU A 286 15.69 -15.35 0.46
N ASN A 287 16.64 -14.61 1.05
CA ASN A 287 17.81 -14.09 0.37
C ASN A 287 18.61 -15.21 -0.31
N TYR A 288 18.88 -16.29 0.42
CA TYR A 288 19.62 -17.44 -0.12
C TYR A 288 18.89 -18.07 -1.31
N LYS A 289 17.56 -18.29 -1.18
CA LYS A 289 16.74 -18.91 -2.22
C LYS A 289 16.68 -18.06 -3.49
N TYR A 290 16.40 -16.75 -3.38
CA TYR A 290 16.10 -15.91 -4.52
C TYR A 290 17.26 -15.05 -4.98
N GLN A 291 17.93 -14.33 -4.08
CA GLN A 291 19.03 -13.44 -4.47
C GLN A 291 20.32 -14.20 -4.82
N ILE A 292 20.60 -15.31 -4.13
CA ILE A 292 21.81 -16.11 -4.35
C ILE A 292 21.57 -17.20 -5.38
N ASN A 293 20.56 -18.07 -5.15
CA ASN A 293 20.31 -19.25 -5.99
C ASN A 293 19.46 -18.96 -7.23
N ASN A 294 18.74 -17.81 -7.27
CA ASN A 294 17.83 -17.44 -8.37
C ASN A 294 16.80 -18.53 -8.68
N GLU A 295 16.14 -19.04 -7.65
CA GLU A 295 15.14 -20.09 -7.81
C GLU A 295 13.82 -19.56 -8.37
N ASP A 296 12.95 -20.46 -8.80
CA ASP A 296 11.58 -20.18 -9.28
C ASP A 296 11.48 -19.20 -10.47
N GLY A 297 12.57 -19.02 -11.23
CA GLY A 297 12.64 -18.08 -12.34
C GLY A 297 12.99 -16.63 -11.93
N TYR A 298 13.18 -16.36 -10.65
CA TYR A 298 13.68 -15.07 -10.19
C TYR A 298 15.18 -14.95 -10.52
N ASN A 299 15.58 -13.86 -11.18
CA ASN A 299 16.96 -13.65 -11.61
C ASN A 299 17.42 -12.19 -11.60
N TRP A 300 16.67 -11.30 -10.93
CA TRP A 300 16.95 -9.87 -10.92
C TRP A 300 18.27 -9.51 -10.26
N SER A 301 18.74 -10.30 -9.30
CA SER A 301 20.08 -10.17 -8.72
C SER A 301 21.22 -10.35 -9.73
N LYS A 302 20.98 -11.01 -10.88
CA LYS A 302 21.94 -11.16 -11.97
C LYS A 302 21.77 -10.09 -13.05
N ILE A 303 20.54 -9.58 -13.23
CA ILE A 303 20.21 -8.57 -14.25
C ILE A 303 20.67 -7.20 -13.77
N ASP A 304 20.25 -6.79 -12.58
CA ASP A 304 20.69 -5.54 -11.95
C ASP A 304 21.95 -5.78 -11.11
N LYS A 305 23.09 -5.44 -11.68
CA LYS A 305 24.40 -5.61 -11.04
C LYS A 305 24.79 -4.43 -10.16
N SER A 306 24.04 -3.34 -10.19
CA SER A 306 24.36 -2.13 -9.42
C SER A 306 24.28 -2.38 -7.91
N CYS A 307 23.22 -3.07 -7.49
CA CYS A 307 22.99 -3.45 -6.10
C CYS A 307 22.41 -4.87 -5.93
N ASN A 308 22.75 -5.80 -6.85
CA ASN A 308 22.27 -7.18 -6.77
C ASN A 308 20.73 -7.28 -6.83
N GLY A 309 20.07 -6.41 -7.59
CA GLY A 309 18.62 -6.38 -7.74
C GLY A 309 17.88 -5.90 -6.48
N CYS A 310 18.48 -4.97 -5.72
CA CYS A 310 17.91 -4.48 -4.46
C CYS A 310 16.57 -3.73 -4.64
N PHE A 311 16.34 -3.14 -5.81
CA PHE A 311 15.08 -2.48 -6.19
C PHE A 311 14.09 -3.42 -6.91
N ALA A 312 14.38 -4.71 -7.01
CA ALA A 312 13.47 -5.64 -7.69
C ALA A 312 12.19 -5.85 -6.87
N ALA A 313 11.04 -5.81 -7.56
CA ALA A 313 9.74 -5.99 -6.94
C ALA A 313 9.64 -7.29 -6.12
N GLY A 314 10.23 -8.38 -6.60
CA GLY A 314 10.12 -9.69 -5.94
C GLY A 314 10.74 -9.74 -4.56
N ILE A 315 12.02 -9.35 -4.41
CA ILE A 315 12.69 -9.46 -3.11
C ILE A 315 12.07 -8.51 -2.07
N ASN A 316 11.66 -7.32 -2.50
CA ASN A 316 10.98 -6.36 -1.64
C ASN A 316 9.57 -6.83 -1.28
N PHE A 317 8.85 -7.49 -2.19
CA PHE A 317 7.61 -8.20 -1.86
C PHE A 317 7.84 -9.30 -0.82
N GLY A 318 8.91 -10.08 -0.95
CA GLY A 318 9.27 -11.08 0.04
C GLY A 318 9.52 -10.47 1.42
N ALA A 319 10.24 -9.34 1.51
CA ALA A 319 10.46 -8.57 2.73
C ALA A 319 9.14 -8.03 3.30
N SER A 320 8.27 -7.53 2.44
CA SER A 320 6.93 -7.05 2.78
C SER A 320 6.07 -8.17 3.39
N ILE A 321 6.04 -9.35 2.80
CA ILE A 321 5.28 -10.50 3.34
C ILE A 321 5.86 -11.01 4.66
N ILE A 322 7.19 -10.93 4.85
CA ILE A 322 7.80 -11.20 6.16
C ILE A 322 7.25 -10.23 7.21
N SER A 323 7.31 -8.92 6.96
CA SER A 323 6.82 -7.93 7.92
C SER A 323 5.32 -8.04 8.18
N LEU A 324 4.52 -8.41 7.19
CA LEU A 324 3.09 -8.69 7.35
C LEU A 324 2.81 -9.83 8.32
N PHE A 325 3.41 -11.01 8.08
CA PHE A 325 3.13 -12.19 8.89
C PHE A 325 3.71 -12.07 10.31
N TYR A 326 4.94 -11.60 10.45
CA TYR A 326 5.60 -11.53 11.76
C TYR A 326 5.22 -10.28 12.57
N GLY A 327 4.74 -9.23 11.93
CA GLY A 327 4.13 -8.07 12.59
C GLY A 327 2.70 -8.33 13.08
N GLU A 328 2.02 -9.36 12.55
CA GLU A 328 0.71 -9.83 13.02
C GLU A 328 -0.39 -8.75 13.08
N GLY A 329 -0.22 -7.70 12.29
CA GLY A 329 -1.13 -6.55 12.26
C GLY A 329 -0.89 -5.52 13.37
N ASP A 330 0.12 -5.70 14.23
CA ASP A 330 0.59 -4.65 15.11
C ASP A 330 1.33 -3.58 14.29
N PHE A 331 0.90 -2.32 14.40
CA PHE A 331 1.43 -1.23 13.59
C PHE A 331 2.94 -1.03 13.82
N LYS A 332 3.35 -0.97 15.09
CA LYS A 332 4.75 -0.69 15.44
C LYS A 332 5.67 -1.85 15.10
N GLU A 333 5.27 -3.08 15.42
CA GLU A 333 6.10 -4.26 15.15
C GLU A 333 6.20 -4.54 13.64
N THR A 334 5.13 -4.34 12.87
CA THR A 334 5.15 -4.51 11.42
C THR A 334 6.14 -3.56 10.75
N ILE A 335 6.07 -2.25 11.09
CA ILE A 335 7.00 -1.23 10.56
C ILE A 335 8.43 -1.52 10.98
N LYS A 336 8.66 -1.86 12.25
CA LYS A 336 9.97 -2.20 12.77
C LYS A 336 10.61 -3.38 12.02
N ILE A 337 9.84 -4.45 11.74
CA ILE A 337 10.35 -5.59 10.99
C ILE A 337 10.64 -5.17 9.54
N ALA A 338 9.77 -4.42 8.89
CA ALA A 338 9.98 -3.91 7.54
C ALA A 338 11.27 -3.09 7.44
N THR A 339 11.44 -2.12 8.34
CA THR A 339 12.66 -1.28 8.44
C THR A 339 13.94 -2.11 8.59
N LEU A 340 13.90 -3.20 9.37
CA LEU A 340 15.08 -4.02 9.63
C LEU A 340 15.31 -5.15 8.61
N CYS A 341 14.37 -5.34 7.68
CA CYS A 341 14.41 -6.48 6.77
C CYS A 341 15.50 -6.36 5.70
N GLY A 342 15.87 -5.15 5.31
CA GLY A 342 16.89 -4.86 4.30
C GLY A 342 16.29 -4.49 2.94
N TRP A 343 17.16 -4.31 1.95
CA TRP A 343 16.85 -3.83 0.60
C TRP A 343 16.22 -2.44 0.63
N ASP A 344 15.13 -2.24 -0.08
CA ASP A 344 14.33 -1.01 -0.16
C ASP A 344 13.34 -0.98 1.01
N SER A 345 13.84 -0.69 2.22
CA SER A 345 13.12 -0.96 3.47
C SER A 345 11.98 0.04 3.76
N ASP A 346 12.02 1.22 3.20
CA ASP A 346 10.96 2.22 3.33
C ASP A 346 9.70 1.83 2.57
N ASN A 347 9.82 1.16 1.42
CA ASN A 347 8.68 0.71 0.65
C ASN A 347 7.81 -0.36 1.38
N PRO A 348 8.33 -1.52 1.85
CA PRO A 348 7.54 -2.43 2.67
C PRO A 348 6.98 -1.78 3.93
N ALA A 349 7.73 -0.86 4.55
CA ALA A 349 7.26 -0.13 5.71
C ALA A 349 6.09 0.79 5.36
N SER A 350 6.22 1.60 4.31
CA SER A 350 5.21 2.53 3.80
C SER A 350 3.90 1.82 3.45
N THR A 351 3.97 0.75 2.66
CA THR A 351 2.81 -0.08 2.28
C THR A 351 2.00 -0.53 3.50
N TRP A 352 2.66 -1.13 4.50
CA TRP A 352 1.95 -1.60 5.70
C TRP A 352 1.60 -0.49 6.67
N GLY A 353 2.41 0.56 6.73
CA GLY A 353 2.09 1.78 7.47
C GLY A 353 0.81 2.42 6.96
N GLY A 354 0.65 2.53 5.65
CA GLY A 354 -0.57 2.98 4.99
C GLY A 354 -1.77 2.07 5.29
N LEU A 355 -1.64 0.78 5.02
CA LEU A 355 -2.73 -0.19 5.23
C LEU A 355 -3.17 -0.25 6.70
N LEU A 356 -2.24 -0.42 7.63
CA LEU A 356 -2.57 -0.51 9.05
C LEU A 356 -3.03 0.86 9.59
N GLY A 357 -2.44 1.95 9.12
CA GLY A 357 -2.91 3.31 9.40
C GLY A 357 -4.36 3.50 9.01
N PHE A 358 -4.75 3.04 7.82
CA PHE A 358 -6.16 3.01 7.40
C PHE A 358 -7.01 2.12 8.31
N MET A 359 -6.54 0.94 8.67
CA MET A 359 -7.33 0.00 9.48
C MET A 359 -7.58 0.50 10.90
N TYR A 360 -6.59 1.16 11.51
CA TYR A 360 -6.71 1.76 12.85
C TYR A 360 -7.41 3.13 12.84
N GLY A 361 -7.19 3.94 11.81
CA GLY A 361 -7.59 5.34 11.75
C GLY A 361 -6.58 6.28 12.41
N SER A 362 -6.59 7.55 11.99
CA SER A 362 -5.60 8.55 12.39
C SER A 362 -5.56 8.80 13.90
N LYS A 363 -6.73 8.77 14.56
CA LYS A 363 -6.83 8.98 16.01
C LYS A 363 -6.13 7.89 16.82
N GLU A 364 -6.29 6.64 16.45
CA GLU A 364 -5.63 5.53 17.14
C GLU A 364 -4.12 5.52 16.86
N ILE A 365 -3.69 5.85 15.62
CA ILE A 365 -2.27 6.00 15.32
C ILE A 365 -1.61 7.09 16.19
N LYS A 366 -2.20 8.28 16.28
CA LYS A 366 -1.69 9.36 17.15
C LYS A 366 -1.59 8.92 18.62
N LYS A 367 -2.61 8.22 19.11
CA LYS A 367 -2.62 7.69 20.47
C LYS A 367 -1.53 6.63 20.72
N MET A 368 -1.18 5.80 19.74
CA MET A 368 -0.12 4.79 19.88
C MET A 368 1.25 5.40 20.18
N PHE A 369 1.50 6.62 19.71
CA PHE A 369 2.78 7.30 19.90
C PHE A 369 2.78 8.26 21.11
N ASP A 370 1.63 8.53 21.71
CA ASP A 370 1.47 9.47 22.83
C ASP A 370 2.12 10.85 22.55
N LEU A 371 1.97 11.30 21.29
CA LEU A 371 2.54 12.54 20.77
C LEU A 371 1.53 13.26 19.87
N GLU A 372 1.55 14.59 19.92
CA GLU A 372 0.88 15.41 18.92
C GLU A 372 1.69 15.39 17.62
N LEU A 373 1.24 14.58 16.66
CA LEU A 373 1.86 14.44 15.36
C LEU A 373 1.32 15.47 14.37
N SER A 374 2.20 15.95 13.48
CA SER A 374 1.81 16.83 12.40
C SER A 374 0.79 16.17 11.47
N SER A 375 -0.12 16.97 10.96
CA SER A 375 -1.01 16.61 9.83
C SER A 375 -0.59 17.27 8.53
N SER A 376 0.42 18.16 8.55
CA SER A 376 0.88 18.88 7.37
C SER A 376 1.83 18.03 6.53
N TYR A 377 1.61 18.04 5.22
CA TYR A 377 2.34 17.27 4.24
C TYR A 377 2.90 18.20 3.15
N ASN A 378 4.21 18.12 2.89
CA ASN A 378 4.89 18.90 1.87
C ASN A 378 5.27 17.98 0.70
N ILE A 379 4.67 18.22 -0.45
CA ILE A 379 5.00 17.50 -1.68
C ILE A 379 6.44 17.84 -2.08
N HIS A 380 7.20 16.83 -2.52
CA HIS A 380 8.59 17.00 -2.89
C HIS A 380 8.78 18.15 -3.90
N ARG A 381 9.83 18.94 -3.74
CA ARG A 381 10.12 20.13 -4.57
C ARG A 381 10.16 19.86 -6.08
N THR A 382 10.45 18.62 -6.48
CA THR A 382 10.48 18.20 -7.89
C THR A 382 9.11 17.81 -8.43
N ARG A 383 8.09 17.84 -7.58
CA ARG A 383 6.67 17.67 -7.95
C ARG A 383 6.02 19.04 -8.00
N VAL A 384 5.65 19.49 -9.18
CA VAL A 384 5.26 20.88 -9.47
C VAL A 384 3.82 20.99 -9.97
N GLY A 385 3.29 22.23 -10.05
CA GLY A 385 1.99 22.50 -10.67
C GLY A 385 0.78 22.13 -9.83
N PHE A 386 0.93 21.84 -8.55
CA PHE A 386 -0.18 21.67 -7.61
C PHE A 386 -0.62 23.00 -7.00
N ASN A 387 -1.93 23.13 -6.72
CA ASN A 387 -2.48 24.33 -6.12
C ASN A 387 -1.97 24.58 -4.69
N LYS A 388 -1.68 23.51 -3.96
CA LYS A 388 -1.13 23.54 -2.60
C LYS A 388 0.12 22.68 -2.57
N PRO A 389 1.32 23.24 -2.57
CA PRO A 389 2.56 22.48 -2.41
C PRO A 389 2.72 21.92 -0.98
N ILE A 390 2.09 22.56 0.02
CA ILE A 390 1.90 22.05 1.36
C ILE A 390 0.42 21.80 1.54
N ASP A 391 0.03 20.55 1.74
CA ASP A 391 -1.33 20.11 2.01
C ASP A 391 -1.43 19.56 3.44
N ASP A 392 -2.53 18.98 3.80
CA ASP A 392 -2.74 18.30 5.07
C ASP A 392 -3.54 17.01 4.87
N PHE A 393 -3.35 16.06 5.78
CA PHE A 393 -3.99 14.75 5.65
C PHE A 393 -5.52 14.82 5.69
N GLU A 394 -6.10 15.84 6.34
CA GLU A 394 -7.55 16.07 6.34
C GLU A 394 -8.03 16.42 4.92
N SER A 395 -7.39 17.39 4.29
CA SER A 395 -7.67 17.80 2.91
C SER A 395 -7.43 16.66 1.92
N MET A 396 -6.33 15.92 2.07
CA MET A 396 -6.02 14.75 1.23
C MET A 396 -7.09 13.66 1.37
N ALA A 397 -7.58 13.40 2.59
CA ALA A 397 -8.68 12.46 2.82
C ALA A 397 -10.01 12.95 2.25
N GLU A 398 -10.31 14.25 2.31
CA GLU A 398 -11.51 14.83 1.68
C GLU A 398 -11.51 14.65 0.17
N LYS A 399 -10.39 14.87 -0.49
CA LYS A 399 -10.21 14.57 -1.92
C LYS A 399 -10.49 13.09 -2.22
N GLY A 400 -9.98 12.18 -1.39
CA GLY A 400 -10.29 10.75 -1.48
C GLY A 400 -11.80 10.47 -1.35
N LEU A 401 -12.51 11.10 -0.40
CA LEU A 401 -13.97 10.95 -0.29
C LEU A 401 -14.71 11.40 -1.55
N LEU A 402 -14.24 12.47 -2.23
CA LEU A 402 -14.83 12.92 -3.48
C LEU A 402 -14.67 11.88 -4.60
N ILE A 403 -13.52 11.22 -4.66
CA ILE A 403 -13.28 10.13 -5.62
C ILE A 403 -14.21 8.96 -5.31
N ILE A 404 -14.32 8.55 -4.03
CA ILE A 404 -15.19 7.44 -3.63
C ILE A 404 -16.67 7.75 -3.89
N ASP A 405 -17.11 8.99 -3.70
CA ASP A 405 -18.46 9.42 -4.07
C ASP A 405 -18.77 9.15 -5.56
N LYS A 406 -17.79 9.42 -6.44
CA LYS A 406 -17.89 9.12 -7.87
C LYS A 406 -17.89 7.62 -8.13
N VAL A 407 -17.02 6.86 -7.46
CA VAL A 407 -16.97 5.39 -7.55
C VAL A 407 -18.30 4.77 -7.15
N VAL A 408 -18.83 5.14 -5.98
CA VAL A 408 -20.11 4.63 -5.49
C VAL A 408 -21.25 4.92 -6.47
N LYS A 409 -21.32 6.14 -7.00
CA LYS A 409 -22.38 6.53 -7.94
C LYS A 409 -22.21 5.88 -9.33
N ARG A 410 -20.98 5.88 -9.88
CA ARG A 410 -20.73 5.53 -11.29
C ARG A 410 -20.39 4.06 -11.50
N LYS A 411 -19.82 3.37 -10.47
CA LYS A 411 -19.34 1.98 -10.59
C LYS A 411 -20.14 0.99 -9.77
N TYR A 412 -20.69 1.41 -8.60
CA TYR A 412 -21.44 0.52 -7.73
C TYR A 412 -22.96 0.63 -7.92
N ASN A 413 -23.44 1.62 -8.69
CA ASN A 413 -24.85 2.00 -8.72
C ASN A 413 -25.40 2.27 -7.33
N GLY A 414 -24.54 2.76 -6.43
CA GLY A 414 -24.85 3.00 -5.04
C GLY A 414 -25.38 4.40 -4.77
N ILE A 415 -25.78 4.63 -3.54
CA ILE A 415 -26.38 5.88 -3.06
C ILE A 415 -25.39 6.58 -2.11
N VAL A 416 -25.22 7.88 -2.33
CA VAL A 416 -24.50 8.78 -1.42
C VAL A 416 -25.54 9.66 -0.73
N LYS A 417 -25.83 9.41 0.54
CA LYS A 417 -26.87 10.11 1.32
C LYS A 417 -26.53 10.14 2.81
N ASN A 418 -26.87 11.24 3.48
CA ASN A 418 -26.74 11.39 4.94
C ASN A 418 -25.35 11.00 5.45
N ASN A 419 -24.29 11.48 4.77
CA ASN A 419 -22.90 11.16 5.09
C ASN A 419 -22.56 9.66 5.07
N LYS A 420 -23.23 8.87 4.23
CA LYS A 420 -23.03 7.43 4.06
C LYS A 420 -22.97 7.07 2.59
N TRP A 421 -22.22 6.00 2.32
CA TRP A 421 -22.28 5.22 1.09
C TRP A 421 -23.13 3.98 1.33
N ILE A 422 -24.07 3.71 0.43
CA ILE A 422 -24.95 2.54 0.49
C ILE A 422 -24.89 1.86 -0.87
N PHE A 423 -24.45 0.62 -0.91
CA PHE A 423 -24.31 -0.15 -2.14
C PHE A 423 -24.42 -1.66 -1.87
N ASP A 424 -24.70 -2.44 -2.91
CA ASP A 424 -25.00 -3.87 -2.81
C ASP A 424 -23.83 -4.67 -2.21
N LYS A 425 -24.12 -5.69 -1.40
CA LYS A 425 -23.20 -6.69 -0.88
C LYS A 425 -23.06 -7.88 -1.85
N SER A 426 -22.90 -7.70 -3.12
CA SER A 426 -22.76 -8.84 -4.03
C SER A 426 -21.49 -9.65 -3.69
N PRO A 427 -21.62 -10.87 -3.13
CA PRO A 427 -20.46 -11.63 -2.63
C PRO A 427 -19.58 -12.23 -3.74
N THR A 428 -20.06 -12.27 -4.97
CA THR A 428 -19.46 -13.04 -6.07
C THR A 428 -18.27 -12.38 -6.72
N ARG A 429 -17.89 -11.13 -6.36
CA ARG A 429 -16.84 -10.37 -7.02
C ARG A 429 -15.49 -10.36 -6.32
N TYR A 430 -15.34 -11.13 -5.24
CA TYR A 430 -14.12 -11.01 -4.42
C TYR A 430 -13.00 -11.97 -4.79
N THR A 431 -13.23 -13.08 -5.43
CA THR A 431 -12.25 -14.15 -5.36
C THR A 431 -12.07 -15.04 -6.58
N SER A 432 -13.05 -15.17 -7.45
CA SER A 432 -12.92 -16.10 -8.58
C SER A 432 -12.72 -15.43 -9.93
N ASP A 433 -13.32 -14.28 -10.11
CA ASP A 433 -13.46 -13.68 -11.44
C ASP A 433 -12.20 -12.92 -11.89
N PHE A 434 -11.27 -12.61 -10.96
CA PHE A 434 -10.06 -11.85 -11.29
C PHE A 434 -8.92 -12.69 -11.86
N VAL A 435 -8.86 -13.97 -11.53
CA VAL A 435 -7.76 -14.85 -11.95
C VAL A 435 -8.06 -15.41 -13.35
N ASP A 436 -9.33 -15.66 -13.63
CA ASP A 436 -9.76 -16.28 -14.89
C ASP A 436 -10.01 -15.28 -16.03
N GLU A 437 -10.28 -14.01 -15.68
CA GLU A 437 -10.49 -12.91 -16.64
C GLU A 437 -9.34 -11.90 -16.67
N LYS A 438 -8.10 -12.32 -16.40
CA LYS A 438 -6.96 -11.44 -16.69
C LYS A 438 -6.97 -11.15 -18.19
N PRO A 439 -7.18 -9.89 -18.61
CA PRO A 439 -6.98 -9.55 -19.99
C PRO A 439 -5.57 -10.00 -20.37
N GLU A 440 -5.40 -10.51 -21.57
CA GLU A 440 -4.06 -10.68 -22.11
C GLU A 440 -3.28 -9.41 -21.85
N ILE A 441 -2.00 -9.57 -21.51
CA ILE A 441 -1.10 -8.52 -20.96
C ILE A 441 -1.21 -7.18 -21.71
N ASP A 442 -1.69 -7.20 -22.96
CA ASP A 442 -1.80 -6.04 -23.86
C ASP A 442 -3.22 -5.53 -24.10
N SER A 443 -4.24 -6.11 -23.49
CA SER A 443 -5.61 -5.66 -23.69
C SER A 443 -6.04 -4.70 -22.58
N PRO A 444 -6.56 -3.50 -22.89
CA PRO A 444 -7.18 -2.66 -21.86
C PRO A 444 -8.37 -3.42 -21.26
N PRO A 445 -8.68 -3.22 -19.96
CA PRO A 445 -9.85 -3.83 -19.36
C PRO A 445 -11.11 -3.38 -20.12
N PRO A 446 -12.13 -4.23 -20.23
CA PRO A 446 -13.39 -3.86 -20.87
C PRO A 446 -13.97 -2.60 -20.24
N GLU A 447 -14.59 -1.74 -21.05
CA GLU A 447 -15.20 -0.44 -20.65
C GLU A 447 -16.29 -0.57 -19.61
#